data_3e679e5458b9066e6b2c4114c947d155
#
_entry.id   3e679e5458b9066e6b2c4114c947d155
#
_cell.length_a   1.000
_cell.length_b   1.000
_cell.length_c   1.000
_cell.angle_alpha   90.00
_cell.angle_beta   90.00
_cell.angle_gamma   90.00
#
_symmetry.space_group_name_H-M   'P 1'
#
loop_
_entity.id
_entity.type
_entity.pdbx_description
1 polymer ?
#
loop_
_entity_poly.entity_id
_entity_poly.type
_entity_poly.pdbx_seq_one_letter_code
_entity_poly.pdbx_strand_id
1 'polypeptide(L)'
;GIAAVARERNCPLLDMDARRYVDVPVSGGRAINVLRVCPEVLEYDLIVSIPVMKTHMHTGVTLAIKNMKGCLWRRSKVDLHMLPPMEEEGAKSLDIAIADMAGVLRPHLSIIDGTIGMEGLGPSAGKAKSLGAIVVGADAFAADAVALIVAHNGVAMGMGVALDGAPDVDD
;
A
#
# COMPACT_ATOMS: atom_id res chain seq x y z
N GLY A 1 20.64 -2.66 -7.49
CA GLY A 1 19.26 -2.31 -7.23
C GLY A 1 18.30 -3.10 -8.10
N ILE A 2 16.99 -2.88 -8.00
CA ILE A 2 15.92 -3.65 -8.67
C ILE A 2 16.16 -3.78 -10.18
N ALA A 3 16.53 -2.70 -10.85
CA ALA A 3 16.76 -2.72 -12.30
C ALA A 3 17.93 -3.65 -12.73
N ALA A 4 18.94 -3.82 -11.88
CA ALA A 4 20.02 -4.74 -12.18
C ALA A 4 19.57 -6.19 -12.06
N VAL A 5 18.83 -6.51 -10.99
CA VAL A 5 18.26 -7.85 -10.76
C VAL A 5 17.23 -8.20 -11.86
N ALA A 6 16.38 -7.26 -12.24
CA ALA A 6 15.41 -7.49 -13.30
C ALA A 6 16.09 -7.82 -14.64
N ARG A 7 17.17 -7.11 -14.98
CA ARG A 7 17.97 -7.41 -16.19
C ARG A 7 18.64 -8.78 -16.09
N GLU A 8 19.25 -9.10 -14.95
CA GLU A 8 19.89 -10.40 -14.71
C GLU A 8 18.91 -11.56 -14.85
N ARG A 9 17.67 -11.35 -14.41
CA ARG A 9 16.59 -12.35 -14.44
C ARG A 9 15.76 -12.29 -15.71
N ASN A 10 16.14 -11.48 -16.69
CA ASN A 10 15.39 -11.26 -17.91
C ASN A 10 13.90 -10.90 -17.66
N CYS A 11 13.67 -10.13 -16.61
CA CYS A 11 12.34 -9.65 -16.23
C CYS A 11 12.13 -8.24 -16.80
N PRO A 12 11.12 -8.00 -17.62
CA PRO A 12 10.87 -6.67 -18.18
C PRO A 12 10.48 -5.68 -17.10
N LEU A 13 10.98 -4.45 -17.23
CA LEU A 13 10.60 -3.32 -16.38
C LEU A 13 9.76 -2.33 -17.18
N LEU A 14 8.63 -1.95 -16.60
CA LEU A 14 7.75 -0.94 -17.16
C LEU A 14 7.88 0.35 -16.35
N ASP A 15 8.35 1.41 -17.01
CA ASP A 15 8.31 2.77 -16.43
C ASP A 15 6.92 3.36 -16.66
N MET A 16 6.06 3.26 -15.64
CA MET A 16 4.69 3.73 -15.69
C MET A 16 4.60 5.26 -15.81
N ASP A 17 5.61 6.00 -15.33
CA ASP A 17 5.61 7.46 -15.40
C ASP A 17 5.97 7.97 -16.80
N ALA A 18 6.63 7.17 -17.64
CA ALA A 18 6.91 7.47 -19.04
C ALA A 18 5.75 7.13 -19.99
N ARG A 19 4.73 6.41 -19.51
CA ARG A 19 3.59 5.96 -20.28
C ARG A 19 2.48 7.01 -20.37
N ARG A 20 1.48 6.72 -21.22
CA ARG A 20 0.20 7.45 -21.20
C ARG A 20 -0.60 7.04 -19.99
N TYR A 21 -1.68 7.74 -19.72
CA TYR A 21 -2.65 7.34 -18.71
C TYR A 21 -4.03 7.19 -19.35
N VAL A 22 -4.88 6.47 -18.65
CA VAL A 22 -6.32 6.44 -18.86
C VAL A 22 -7.01 6.90 -17.59
N ASP A 23 -8.11 7.60 -17.75
CA ASP A 23 -8.99 7.96 -16.64
C ASP A 23 -9.94 6.78 -16.39
N VAL A 24 -9.89 6.23 -15.18
CA VAL A 24 -10.72 5.10 -14.74
C VAL A 24 -11.71 5.61 -13.71
N PRO A 25 -13.04 5.51 -13.95
CA PRO A 25 -14.03 5.93 -12.99
C PRO A 25 -14.00 5.06 -11.73
N VAL A 26 -14.18 5.70 -10.58
CA VAL A 26 -14.30 5.04 -9.27
C VAL A 26 -15.77 5.04 -8.89
N SER A 27 -16.44 3.93 -9.16
CA SER A 27 -17.87 3.80 -8.85
C SER A 27 -18.10 3.81 -7.34
N GLY A 28 -18.95 4.73 -6.88
CA GLY A 28 -19.22 4.90 -5.45
C GLY A 28 -18.06 5.49 -4.65
N GLY A 29 -17.08 6.07 -5.32
CA GLY A 29 -15.96 6.72 -4.65
C GLY A 29 -16.43 7.90 -3.78
N ARG A 30 -15.87 7.99 -2.58
CA ARG A 30 -16.23 8.98 -1.56
C ARG A 30 -15.30 10.17 -1.57
N ALA A 31 -14.01 9.93 -1.73
CA ALA A 31 -12.97 10.96 -1.79
C ALA A 31 -12.54 11.24 -3.23
N ILE A 32 -12.63 10.25 -4.13
CA ILE A 32 -12.22 10.37 -5.53
C ILE A 32 -13.23 9.68 -6.46
N ASN A 33 -13.46 10.30 -7.62
CA ASN A 33 -14.37 9.77 -8.63
C ASN A 33 -13.64 9.20 -9.85
N VAL A 34 -12.36 9.50 -9.99
CA VAL A 34 -11.53 9.12 -11.14
C VAL A 34 -10.11 8.85 -10.68
N LEU A 35 -9.51 7.80 -11.24
CA LEU A 35 -8.08 7.49 -11.10
C LEU A 35 -7.39 7.63 -12.46
N ARG A 36 -6.21 8.24 -12.48
CA ARG A 36 -5.30 8.22 -13.64
C ARG A 36 -4.33 7.08 -13.51
N VAL A 37 -4.51 6.06 -14.33
CA VAL A 37 -3.81 4.79 -14.23
C VAL A 37 -2.99 4.56 -15.51
N CYS A 38 -1.84 3.91 -15.37
CA CYS A 38 -1.11 3.38 -16.51
C CYS A 38 -1.96 2.26 -17.16
N PRO A 39 -2.33 2.35 -18.44
CA PRO A 39 -3.26 1.41 -19.05
C PRO A 39 -2.79 -0.04 -19.01
N GLU A 40 -1.48 -0.27 -19.10
CA GLU A 40 -0.92 -1.62 -19.06
C GLU A 40 -1.26 -2.36 -17.76
N VAL A 41 -1.47 -1.65 -16.65
CA VAL A 41 -1.90 -2.27 -15.37
C VAL A 41 -3.29 -2.91 -15.51
N LEU A 42 -4.14 -2.37 -16.38
CA LEU A 42 -5.51 -2.85 -16.59
C LEU A 42 -5.57 -4.00 -17.63
N GLU A 43 -4.47 -4.25 -18.34
CA GLU A 43 -4.37 -5.27 -19.38
C GLU A 43 -3.88 -6.63 -18.84
N TYR A 44 -3.30 -6.65 -17.64
CA TYR A 44 -2.80 -7.88 -17.03
C TYR A 44 -3.91 -8.69 -16.35
N ASP A 45 -3.94 -9.99 -16.61
CA ASP A 45 -4.87 -10.93 -15.97
C ASP A 45 -4.57 -11.12 -14.49
N LEU A 46 -3.31 -10.95 -14.08
CA LEU A 46 -2.86 -11.13 -12.70
C LEU A 46 -1.93 -9.99 -12.28
N ILE A 47 -2.30 -9.33 -11.19
CA ILE A 47 -1.48 -8.32 -10.54
C ILE A 47 -1.02 -8.86 -9.19
N VAL A 48 0.29 -8.86 -8.98
CA VAL A 48 0.90 -9.24 -7.71
C VAL A 48 1.51 -8.00 -7.06
N SER A 49 1.07 -7.67 -5.84
CA SER A 49 1.67 -6.60 -5.04
C SER A 49 2.73 -7.16 -4.11
N ILE A 50 3.98 -6.67 -4.22
CA ILE A 50 5.11 -7.13 -3.40
C ILE A 50 5.72 -5.94 -2.64
N PRO A 51 5.03 -5.40 -1.62
CA PRO A 51 5.55 -4.31 -0.82
C PRO A 51 6.51 -4.79 0.26
N VAL A 52 7.42 -3.91 0.66
CA VAL A 52 8.11 -4.03 1.95
C VAL A 52 7.19 -3.49 3.04
N MET A 53 7.08 -4.23 4.15
CA MET A 53 6.31 -3.82 5.33
C MET A 53 6.94 -2.58 5.97
N LYS A 54 6.23 -1.46 6.01
CA LYS A 54 6.77 -0.22 6.55
C LYS A 54 5.73 0.72 7.12
N THR A 55 6.14 1.49 8.13
CA THR A 55 5.39 2.63 8.66
C THR A 55 5.23 3.73 7.61
N HIS A 56 4.25 4.59 7.80
CA HIS A 56 4.01 5.76 6.96
C HIS A 56 3.34 6.88 7.74
N MET A 57 3.93 8.07 7.76
CA MET A 57 3.49 9.20 8.57
C MET A 57 2.05 9.67 8.33
N HIS A 58 1.50 9.47 7.12
CA HIS A 58 0.14 9.91 6.80
C HIS A 58 -0.92 8.80 6.95
N THR A 59 -0.58 7.55 6.67
CA THR A 59 -1.52 6.43 6.61
C THR A 59 -1.19 5.30 7.60
N GLY A 60 -0.35 5.56 8.58
CA GLY A 60 0.15 4.55 9.50
C GLY A 60 1.13 3.58 8.85
N VAL A 61 0.72 2.90 7.80
CA VAL A 61 1.53 1.87 7.12
C VAL A 61 1.50 1.99 5.60
N THR A 62 2.48 1.34 4.96
CA THR A 62 2.45 0.95 3.55
C THR A 62 2.53 -0.56 3.49
N LEU A 63 1.48 -1.17 2.93
CA LEU A 63 1.34 -2.61 2.71
C LEU A 63 0.79 -2.84 1.29
N ALA A 64 0.10 -3.96 1.04
CA ALA A 64 -0.28 -4.38 -0.32
C ALA A 64 -1.25 -3.39 -0.99
N ILE A 65 -2.29 -2.94 -0.30
CA ILE A 65 -3.30 -2.01 -0.85
C ILE A 65 -2.65 -0.68 -1.22
N LYS A 66 -1.95 -0.05 -0.26
CA LYS A 66 -1.33 1.25 -0.52
C LYS A 66 -0.20 1.17 -1.55
N ASN A 67 0.47 0.02 -1.69
CA ASN A 67 1.49 -0.19 -2.70
C ASN A 67 0.94 -0.01 -4.13
N MET A 68 -0.34 -0.37 -4.36
CA MET A 68 -1.01 -0.17 -5.65
C MET A 68 -1.09 1.29 -6.10
N LYS A 69 -0.92 2.24 -5.19
CA LYS A 69 -0.78 3.65 -5.53
C LYS A 69 0.40 3.90 -6.49
N GLY A 70 1.39 3.00 -6.51
CA GLY A 70 2.47 3.02 -7.50
C GLY A 70 2.00 2.91 -8.95
N CYS A 71 0.83 2.34 -9.20
CA CYS A 71 0.21 2.19 -10.52
C CYS A 71 -0.46 3.48 -11.04
N LEU A 72 -0.62 4.49 -10.19
CA LEU A 72 -1.14 5.78 -10.60
C LEU A 72 -0.10 6.55 -11.41
N TRP A 73 -0.58 7.30 -12.39
CA TRP A 73 0.27 8.05 -13.28
C TRP A 73 0.90 9.27 -12.61
N ARG A 74 2.21 9.40 -12.69
CA ARG A 74 3.01 10.58 -12.29
C ARG A 74 2.49 11.27 -11.01
N ARG A 75 2.11 12.55 -11.16
CA ARG A 75 1.66 13.42 -10.08
C ARG A 75 0.38 12.93 -9.39
N SER A 76 -0.45 12.14 -10.05
CA SER A 76 -1.67 11.57 -9.44
C SER A 76 -1.38 10.80 -8.14
N LYS A 77 -0.16 10.26 -8.00
CA LYS A 77 0.30 9.66 -6.73
C LYS A 77 0.36 10.68 -5.58
N VAL A 78 0.68 11.94 -5.89
CA VAL A 78 0.79 13.03 -4.91
C VAL A 78 -0.57 13.70 -4.69
N ASP A 79 -1.38 13.80 -5.74
CA ASP A 79 -2.68 14.49 -5.69
C ASP A 79 -3.61 13.88 -4.63
N LEU A 80 -3.52 12.57 -4.37
CA LEU A 80 -4.27 11.93 -3.28
C LEU A 80 -3.88 12.45 -1.87
N HIS A 81 -2.66 12.97 -1.70
CA HIS A 81 -2.24 13.57 -0.43
C HIS A 81 -2.71 15.02 -0.28
N MET A 82 -3.16 15.63 -1.36
CA MET A 82 -3.59 17.04 -1.42
C MET A 82 -5.11 17.19 -1.43
N LEU A 83 -5.84 16.09 -1.20
CA LEU A 83 -7.30 16.14 -1.10
C LEU A 83 -7.72 17.03 0.08
N PRO A 84 -8.81 17.79 -0.07
CA PRO A 84 -9.35 18.60 1.01
C PRO A 84 -9.78 17.70 2.18
N PRO A 85 -9.75 18.21 3.42
CA PRO A 85 -10.29 17.47 4.55
C PRO A 85 -11.75 17.06 4.31
N MET A 86 -12.09 15.82 4.67
CA MET A 86 -13.46 15.34 4.68
C MET A 86 -13.99 15.35 6.12
N GLU A 87 -15.25 15.72 6.27
CA GLU A 87 -15.95 15.66 7.56
C GLU A 87 -16.38 14.23 7.86
N GLU A 88 -15.40 13.39 8.17
CA GLU A 88 -15.64 12.00 8.54
C GLU A 88 -14.82 11.67 9.79
N GLU A 89 -15.52 11.26 10.84
CA GLU A 89 -14.89 11.00 12.14
C GLU A 89 -13.90 9.82 12.02
N GLY A 90 -12.66 10.08 12.43
CA GLY A 90 -11.60 9.08 12.51
C GLY A 90 -10.89 8.72 11.20
N ALA A 91 -11.34 9.22 10.04
CA ALA A 91 -10.72 8.92 8.75
C ALA A 91 -10.16 10.17 8.07
N LYS A 92 -8.96 10.05 7.51
CA LYS A 92 -8.36 11.11 6.67
C LYS A 92 -8.79 10.95 5.23
N SER A 93 -8.93 12.04 4.49
CA SER A 93 -9.26 12.02 3.05
C SER A 93 -8.36 11.07 2.26
N LEU A 94 -7.07 10.99 2.60
CA LEU A 94 -6.13 10.06 1.97
C LEU A 94 -6.48 8.59 2.24
N ASP A 95 -6.94 8.24 3.44
CA ASP A 95 -7.30 6.86 3.79
C ASP A 95 -8.54 6.43 3.02
N ILE A 96 -9.53 7.32 2.91
CA ILE A 96 -10.74 7.11 2.11
C ILE A 96 -10.39 6.98 0.62
N ALA A 97 -9.52 7.85 0.11
CA ALA A 97 -9.06 7.78 -1.29
C ALA A 97 -8.30 6.49 -1.61
N ILE A 98 -7.54 5.94 -0.65
CA ILE A 98 -6.89 4.63 -0.81
C ILE A 98 -7.92 3.50 -0.82
N ALA A 99 -8.95 3.58 0.01
CA ALA A 99 -10.05 2.63 -0.01
C ALA A 99 -10.83 2.69 -1.35
N ASP A 100 -11.15 3.89 -1.83
CA ASP A 100 -11.74 4.12 -3.14
C ASP A 100 -10.87 3.54 -4.27
N MET A 101 -9.57 3.81 -4.24
CA MET A 101 -8.60 3.27 -5.19
C MET A 101 -8.60 1.73 -5.19
N ALA A 102 -8.71 1.10 -4.04
CA ALA A 102 -8.73 -0.35 -3.92
C ALA A 102 -9.97 -0.99 -4.57
N GLY A 103 -11.04 -0.24 -4.78
CA GLY A 103 -12.20 -0.67 -5.57
C GLY A 103 -11.87 -0.90 -7.04
N VAL A 104 -10.82 -0.25 -7.55
CA VAL A 104 -10.39 -0.30 -8.96
C VAL A 104 -9.05 -1.02 -9.12
N LEU A 105 -8.09 -0.71 -8.26
CA LEU A 105 -6.70 -1.21 -8.30
C LEU A 105 -6.41 -2.11 -7.11
N ARG A 106 -7.06 -3.25 -7.04
CA ARG A 106 -6.77 -4.27 -6.04
C ARG A 106 -5.87 -5.36 -6.62
N PRO A 107 -4.78 -5.76 -5.95
CA PRO A 107 -3.98 -6.88 -6.42
C PRO A 107 -4.72 -8.21 -6.24
N HIS A 108 -4.44 -9.16 -7.13
CA HIS A 108 -4.97 -10.53 -7.06
C HIS A 108 -4.20 -11.39 -6.05
N LEU A 109 -2.92 -11.05 -5.84
CA LEU A 109 -2.07 -11.68 -4.86
C LEU A 109 -1.21 -10.62 -4.17
N SER A 110 -1.07 -10.73 -2.87
CA SER A 110 -0.22 -9.88 -2.04
C SER A 110 0.88 -10.72 -1.43
N ILE A 111 2.13 -10.28 -1.54
CA ILE A 111 3.30 -10.87 -0.89
C ILE A 111 4.00 -9.74 -0.14
N ILE A 112 3.72 -9.61 1.15
CA ILE A 112 4.22 -8.51 1.97
C ILE A 112 5.51 -8.95 2.63
N ASP A 113 6.63 -8.34 2.22
CA ASP A 113 7.95 -8.64 2.75
C ASP A 113 8.19 -7.90 4.07
N GLY A 114 8.19 -8.65 5.16
CA GLY A 114 8.57 -8.25 6.51
C GLY A 114 9.85 -8.94 6.97
N THR A 115 10.68 -9.48 6.08
CA THR A 115 12.00 -10.02 6.48
C THR A 115 12.82 -8.93 7.16
N ILE A 116 12.87 -7.76 6.53
CA ILE A 116 13.38 -6.52 7.10
C ILE A 116 12.38 -5.41 6.76
N GLY A 117 11.57 -5.04 7.74
CA GLY A 117 10.63 -3.94 7.62
C GLY A 117 11.23 -2.60 8.01
N MET A 118 10.39 -1.56 8.01
CA MET A 118 10.77 -0.21 8.47
C MET A 118 9.82 0.25 9.58
N GLU A 119 10.38 0.76 10.66
CA GLU A 119 9.65 1.41 11.76
C GLU A 119 9.97 2.90 11.87
N GLY A 120 9.15 3.67 12.60
CA GLY A 120 9.36 5.09 12.87
C GLY A 120 8.89 5.99 11.73
N LEU A 121 9.69 6.99 11.34
CA LEU A 121 9.32 8.03 10.38
C LEU A 121 9.33 7.54 8.92
N GLY A 122 8.48 6.53 8.61
CA GLY A 122 8.26 6.10 7.23
C GLY A 122 7.55 7.17 6.38
N PRO A 123 7.65 7.07 5.06
CA PRO A 123 8.09 5.91 4.28
C PRO A 123 9.59 5.87 3.98
N SER A 124 10.39 6.88 4.33
CA SER A 124 11.79 7.02 3.85
C SER A 124 12.80 7.37 4.94
N ALA A 125 12.38 7.85 6.10
CA ALA A 125 13.25 8.28 7.20
C ALA A 125 13.14 7.37 8.45
N GLY A 126 12.59 6.16 8.28
CA GLY A 126 12.47 5.19 9.35
C GLY A 126 13.76 4.39 9.55
N LYS A 127 13.71 3.46 10.52
CA LYS A 127 14.79 2.53 10.84
C LYS A 127 14.44 1.13 10.35
N ALA A 128 15.45 0.40 9.86
CA ALA A 128 15.29 -1.00 9.51
C ALA A 128 15.00 -1.84 10.77
N LYS A 129 14.05 -2.76 10.63
CA LYS A 129 13.66 -3.69 11.68
C LYS A 129 13.47 -5.08 11.11
N SER A 130 14.19 -6.06 11.66
CA SER A 130 14.02 -7.45 11.30
C SER A 130 12.75 -7.99 11.97
N LEU A 131 11.79 -8.43 11.17
CA LEU A 131 10.58 -9.11 11.62
C LEU A 131 10.63 -10.59 11.28
N GLY A 132 11.44 -10.98 10.27
CA GLY A 132 11.63 -12.37 9.87
C GLY A 132 10.37 -13.04 9.31
N ALA A 133 9.42 -12.28 8.80
CA ALA A 133 8.13 -12.77 8.35
C ALA A 133 7.81 -12.35 6.92
N ILE A 134 7.05 -13.20 6.21
CA ILE A 134 6.42 -12.87 4.93
C ILE A 134 4.94 -13.19 5.06
N VAL A 135 4.07 -12.26 4.68
CA VAL A 135 2.62 -12.46 4.66
C VAL A 135 2.15 -12.58 3.22
N VAL A 136 1.45 -13.66 2.91
CA VAL A 136 0.93 -13.95 1.56
C VAL A 136 -0.58 -14.13 1.64
N GLY A 137 -1.32 -13.51 0.71
CA GLY A 137 -2.77 -13.64 0.66
C GLY A 137 -3.36 -13.22 -0.68
N ALA A 138 -4.42 -13.91 -1.10
CA ALA A 138 -5.21 -13.57 -2.28
C ALA A 138 -6.19 -12.42 -2.00
N ASP A 139 -6.59 -12.22 -0.75
CA ASP A 139 -7.32 -11.03 -0.32
C ASP A 139 -6.33 -10.01 0.25
N ALA A 140 -6.21 -8.87 -0.42
CA ALA A 140 -5.24 -7.85 -0.06
C ALA A 140 -5.58 -7.14 1.27
N PHE A 141 -6.86 -7.01 1.62
CA PHE A 141 -7.27 -6.40 2.88
C PHE A 141 -6.97 -7.35 4.05
N ALA A 142 -7.27 -8.64 3.89
CA ALA A 142 -6.93 -9.64 4.88
C ALA A 142 -5.41 -9.78 5.06
N ALA A 143 -4.65 -9.75 3.96
CA ALA A 143 -3.19 -9.78 4.01
C ALA A 143 -2.61 -8.56 4.73
N ASP A 144 -3.14 -7.36 4.47
CA ASP A 144 -2.73 -6.13 5.15
C ASP A 144 -3.08 -6.17 6.64
N ALA A 145 -4.26 -6.68 7.01
CA ALA A 145 -4.67 -6.84 8.42
C ALA A 145 -3.74 -7.80 9.18
N VAL A 146 -3.43 -8.96 8.59
CA VAL A 146 -2.49 -9.93 9.18
C VAL A 146 -1.09 -9.32 9.29
N ALA A 147 -0.64 -8.59 8.28
CA ALA A 147 0.66 -7.93 8.29
C ALA A 147 0.75 -6.86 9.40
N LEU A 148 -0.35 -6.16 9.69
CA LEU A 148 -0.43 -5.21 10.82
C LEU A 148 -0.27 -5.93 12.17
N ILE A 149 -0.93 -7.09 12.35
CA ILE A 149 -0.81 -7.90 13.58
C ILE A 149 0.63 -8.41 13.73
N VAL A 150 1.23 -8.93 12.67
CA VAL A 150 2.63 -9.38 12.68
C VAL A 150 3.58 -8.24 13.03
N ALA A 151 3.36 -7.07 12.43
CA ALA A 151 4.15 -5.89 12.73
C ALA A 151 3.97 -5.42 14.18
N HIS A 152 2.74 -5.45 14.71
CA HIS A 152 2.45 -5.05 16.09
C HIS A 152 3.09 -6.00 17.11
N ASN A 153 2.97 -7.30 16.92
CA ASN A 153 3.53 -8.32 17.82
C ASN A 153 5.06 -8.46 17.72
N GLY A 154 5.62 -8.19 16.55
CA GLY A 154 7.08 -8.25 16.32
C GLY A 154 7.81 -6.94 16.65
N VAL A 155 7.07 -5.84 16.73
CA VAL A 155 7.59 -4.50 16.99
C VAL A 155 6.49 -3.71 17.68
N ALA A 156 6.82 -3.06 18.80
CA ALA A 156 6.08 -1.88 19.23
C ALA A 156 6.25 -0.83 18.10
N MET A 157 5.42 -0.88 17.08
CA MET A 157 5.34 0.17 16.08
C MET A 157 4.84 1.40 16.82
N GLY A 158 5.77 2.26 17.22
CA GLY A 158 5.54 3.45 18.03
C GLY A 158 4.76 4.57 17.31
N MET A 159 3.74 4.18 16.58
CA MET A 159 2.67 5.04 16.11
C MET A 159 1.37 4.30 16.46
N GLY A 160 0.68 4.83 17.47
CA GLY A 160 -0.55 4.26 18.00
C GLY A 160 -1.63 4.04 16.93
N VAL A 161 -1.57 2.90 16.29
CA VAL A 161 -2.75 2.27 15.75
C VAL A 161 -3.32 1.48 16.92
N ALA A 162 -4.16 2.12 17.72
CA ALA A 162 -5.00 1.43 18.66
C ALA A 162 -5.91 0.52 17.84
N LEU A 163 -5.65 -0.77 17.83
CA LEU A 163 -6.65 -1.75 17.48
C LEU A 163 -7.53 -1.87 18.73
N ASP A 164 -8.57 -1.03 18.81
CA ASP A 164 -9.60 -1.17 19.83
C ASP A 164 -10.18 -2.59 19.73
N GLY A 165 -9.88 -3.43 20.71
CA GLY A 165 -10.42 -4.78 20.84
C GLY A 165 -9.44 -5.95 20.67
N ALA A 166 -8.13 -5.75 20.59
CA ALA A 166 -7.20 -6.86 20.70
C ALA A 166 -7.17 -7.35 22.16
N PRO A 167 -7.40 -8.66 22.45
CA PRO A 167 -7.27 -9.17 23.81
C PRO A 167 -5.82 -9.04 24.27
N ASP A 168 -5.63 -8.56 25.50
CA ASP A 168 -4.35 -8.63 26.19
C ASP A 168 -3.87 -10.09 26.20
N VAL A 169 -2.72 -10.33 25.62
CA VAL A 169 -2.05 -11.65 25.62
C VAL A 169 -1.02 -11.74 26.75
N ASP A 170 -1.32 -11.14 27.88
CA ASP A 170 -0.59 -11.37 29.15
C ASP A 170 -1.50 -12.13 30.11
N ASP A 171 -1.58 -13.46 29.92
CA ASP A 171 -1.94 -14.47 30.94
C ASP A 171 -1.35 -15.84 30.57
#